data_2db022bb4c6cf23c926c4cdede7e8cfc
#
_entry.id   2db022bb4c6cf23c926c4cdede7e8cfc
#
_cell.length_a   1.000
_cell.length_b   1.000
_cell.length_c   1.000
_cell.angle_alpha   90.00
_cell.angle_beta   90.00
_cell.angle_gamma   90.00
#
_symmetry.space_group_name_H-M   'P 1'
#
loop_
_entity.id
_entity.type
_entity.pdbx_description
1 polymer ?
#
loop_
_entity_poly.entity_id
_entity_poly.type
_entity_poly.pdbx_seq_one_letter_code
_entity_poly.pdbx_strand_id
1 'polypeptide(L)'
;MSLQFIFGNSGSGKSSYLYRNILKEAAEHPEKNYLVLVPEQFTMQTQRELVRLEKSHAIMNVDVLSFARLAYRVFDELGKQNLRVLEETGKNLVLRKLAGEQKKNLSVLGGNLNRMGYISEVKSLISELTQYNVSPEKLDTFLETEDVGETLRLKMQDISVMYHSFSEYLKGQYITAEEVLSLLCDVAEDSGIIKDSVIVFDEFTGFTPIQNQLLRKLLVLSERIIVSVTMDAGEDFYHCRGGQELFSMSKKTVSVLMKMAEELHITVEEPVVLSDGKNHRYKHAPSLYFMEQNLFRPYYHKWRQKEDELRIVSLKNPREELHFVAREITKFVREKHYCYKDIAVVTGDVGLYDNYVDEIFTAYDIPYFLDQTRTILFHPFIEFIRAVLEVVELDFSYESVFRFLRCGLTGITERQIDLLENMNDSTQCIDSIFRYGRMCAFSSKMHFYRACSPSSASYKI
;
A
#
# COMPACT_ATOMS: atom_id res chain seq x y z
N MET A 1 -3.94 34.30 -1.79
CA MET A 1 -4.14 32.87 -2.12
C MET A 1 -4.04 32.70 -3.60
N SER A 2 -3.15 31.82 -4.06
CA SER A 2 -2.98 31.56 -5.50
C SER A 2 -2.71 30.08 -5.79
N LEU A 3 -3.00 29.68 -7.03
CA LEU A 3 -2.75 28.35 -7.58
C LEU A 3 -1.84 28.48 -8.79
N GLN A 4 -0.74 27.73 -8.83
CA GLN A 4 0.18 27.70 -9.94
C GLN A 4 0.43 26.29 -10.44
N PHE A 5 0.47 26.10 -11.75
CA PHE A 5 0.82 24.83 -12.37
C PHE A 5 2.23 24.84 -12.98
N ILE A 6 2.92 23.71 -12.84
CA ILE A 6 4.20 23.48 -13.52
C ILE A 6 4.00 22.31 -14.47
N PHE A 7 3.97 22.57 -15.77
CA PHE A 7 3.81 21.58 -16.83
C PHE A 7 5.15 21.16 -17.43
N GLY A 8 5.21 19.93 -17.85
CA GLY A 8 6.34 19.40 -18.60
C GLY A 8 6.23 17.88 -18.72
N ASN A 9 6.83 17.32 -19.76
CA ASN A 9 6.85 15.89 -19.97
C ASN A 9 7.76 15.15 -18.97
N SER A 10 7.77 13.82 -19.03
CA SER A 10 8.63 13.02 -18.17
C SER A 10 10.12 13.32 -18.45
N GLY A 11 10.88 13.64 -17.39
CA GLY A 11 12.30 13.98 -17.51
C GLY A 11 12.61 15.42 -17.90
N SER A 12 11.61 16.31 -18.04
CA SER A 12 11.81 17.74 -18.32
C SER A 12 12.46 18.53 -17.17
N GLY A 13 12.57 17.93 -15.97
CA GLY A 13 13.19 18.55 -14.80
C GLY A 13 12.23 19.32 -13.90
N LYS A 14 10.90 19.02 -13.94
CA LYS A 14 9.86 19.67 -13.09
C LYS A 14 10.22 19.68 -11.61
N SER A 15 10.47 18.51 -11.03
CA SER A 15 10.81 18.38 -9.61
C SER A 15 12.08 19.13 -9.24
N SER A 16 13.13 19.08 -10.10
CA SER A 16 14.37 19.82 -9.88
C SER A 16 14.19 21.34 -9.94
N TYR A 17 13.37 21.82 -10.87
CA TYR A 17 13.00 23.23 -10.97
C TYR A 17 12.23 23.68 -9.73
N LEU A 18 11.21 22.92 -9.36
CA LEU A 18 10.34 23.16 -8.22
C LEU A 18 11.14 23.20 -6.91
N TYR A 19 11.96 22.21 -6.64
CA TYR A 19 12.74 22.10 -5.39
C TYR A 19 13.76 23.23 -5.26
N ARG A 20 14.44 23.62 -6.34
CA ARG A 20 15.37 24.76 -6.31
C ARG A 20 14.68 26.08 -6.02
N ASN A 21 13.50 26.30 -6.60
CA ASN A 21 12.73 27.52 -6.35
C ASN A 21 12.24 27.57 -4.91
N ILE A 22 11.69 26.46 -4.39
CA ILE A 22 11.22 26.38 -3.01
C ILE A 22 12.37 26.59 -2.02
N LEU A 23 13.53 25.96 -2.22
CA LEU A 23 14.70 26.16 -1.36
C LEU A 23 15.19 27.61 -1.39
N LYS A 24 15.16 28.25 -2.53
CA LYS A 24 15.52 29.66 -2.64
C LYS A 24 14.54 30.56 -1.89
N GLU A 25 13.23 30.39 -2.10
CA GLU A 25 12.19 31.14 -1.40
C GLU A 25 12.22 30.89 0.11
N ALA A 26 12.43 29.63 0.54
CA ALA A 26 12.53 29.26 1.94
C ALA A 26 13.72 29.91 2.66
N ALA A 27 14.82 30.11 1.93
CA ALA A 27 15.98 30.84 2.44
C ALA A 27 15.72 32.37 2.54
N GLU A 28 14.93 32.93 1.65
CA GLU A 28 14.54 34.36 1.65
C GLU A 28 13.44 34.65 2.70
N HIS A 29 12.59 33.67 3.01
CA HIS A 29 11.45 33.78 3.91
C HIS A 29 11.46 32.68 4.99
N PRO A 30 12.37 32.74 5.96
CA PRO A 30 12.50 31.71 6.99
C PRO A 30 11.31 31.66 7.97
N GLU A 31 10.47 32.68 8.00
CA GLU A 31 9.25 32.77 8.81
C GLU A 31 8.08 31.94 8.23
N LYS A 32 8.14 31.55 6.96
CA LYS A 32 7.07 30.81 6.28
C LYS A 32 7.31 29.30 6.32
N ASN A 33 6.24 28.55 6.34
CA ASN A 33 6.26 27.09 6.19
C ASN A 33 6.12 26.68 4.73
N TYR A 34 7.01 25.83 4.26
CA TYR A 34 6.96 25.23 2.92
C TYR A 34 6.67 23.74 3.05
N LEU A 35 5.48 23.32 2.61
CA LEU A 35 5.01 21.95 2.72
C LEU A 35 5.08 21.26 1.36
N VAL A 36 6.04 20.36 1.17
CA VAL A 36 6.18 19.57 -0.06
C VAL A 36 5.45 18.25 0.13
N LEU A 37 4.27 18.15 -0.48
CA LEU A 37 3.47 16.93 -0.47
C LEU A 37 3.82 16.05 -1.66
N VAL A 38 4.12 14.79 -1.35
CA VAL A 38 4.42 13.74 -2.32
C VAL A 38 3.73 12.44 -1.90
N PRO A 39 3.49 11.48 -2.82
CA PRO A 39 3.05 10.15 -2.43
C PRO A 39 3.99 9.49 -1.41
N GLU A 40 3.44 8.68 -0.50
CA GLU A 40 4.19 8.12 0.65
C GLU A 40 5.52 7.48 0.25
N GLN A 41 5.55 6.73 -0.86
CA GLN A 41 6.74 6.05 -1.36
C GLN A 41 7.88 7.00 -1.76
N PHE A 42 7.58 8.26 -2.10
CA PHE A 42 8.57 9.23 -2.55
C PHE A 42 9.08 10.16 -1.45
N THR A 43 8.48 10.16 -0.25
CA THR A 43 8.83 11.09 0.83
C THR A 43 10.32 11.08 1.18
N MET A 44 10.90 9.90 1.38
CA MET A 44 12.32 9.76 1.73
C MET A 44 13.25 10.19 0.58
N GLN A 45 12.89 9.85 -0.66
CA GLN A 45 13.67 10.23 -1.84
C GLN A 45 13.68 11.75 -2.03
N THR A 46 12.50 12.37 -1.95
CA THR A 46 12.33 13.82 -2.07
C THR A 46 13.09 14.56 -0.97
N GLN A 47 12.99 14.09 0.28
CA GLN A 47 13.73 14.69 1.38
C GLN A 47 15.26 14.64 1.15
N ARG A 48 15.78 13.50 0.71
CA ARG A 48 17.22 13.37 0.37
C ARG A 48 17.62 14.28 -0.78
N GLU A 49 16.76 14.46 -1.79
CA GLU A 49 17.05 15.33 -2.92
C GLU A 49 17.07 16.81 -2.52
N LEU A 50 16.11 17.27 -1.73
CA LEU A 50 16.08 18.63 -1.19
C LEU A 50 17.32 18.92 -0.34
N VAL A 51 17.68 18.03 0.59
CA VAL A 51 18.91 18.18 1.40
C VAL A 51 20.17 18.20 0.52
N ARG A 52 20.19 17.44 -0.57
CA ARG A 52 21.34 17.40 -1.51
C ARG A 52 21.45 18.68 -2.35
N LEU A 53 20.31 19.27 -2.69
CA LEU A 53 20.26 20.52 -3.49
C LEU A 53 20.59 21.74 -2.63
N GLU A 54 20.32 21.71 -1.34
CA GLU A 54 20.62 22.80 -0.42
C GLU A 54 22.12 22.86 -0.09
N LYS A 55 22.70 24.04 -0.18
CA LYS A 55 24.16 24.24 0.03
C LYS A 55 24.61 23.92 1.45
N SER A 56 23.75 24.17 2.42
CA SER A 56 23.99 23.85 3.83
C SER A 56 23.82 22.37 4.18
N HIS A 57 23.28 21.58 3.24
CA HIS A 57 22.84 20.19 3.45
C HIS A 57 21.84 20.03 4.62
N ALA A 58 21.10 21.09 4.92
CA ALA A 58 20.07 21.11 5.95
C ALA A 58 18.87 21.93 5.46
N ILE A 59 17.67 21.45 5.75
CA ILE A 59 16.40 22.14 5.51
C ILE A 59 15.76 22.45 6.86
N MET A 60 15.26 23.67 7.05
CA MET A 60 14.71 24.12 8.33
C MET A 60 13.19 24.31 8.27
N ASN A 61 12.71 25.10 7.32
CA ASN A 61 11.30 25.49 7.15
C ASN A 61 10.65 24.83 5.92
N VAL A 62 11.24 23.74 5.43
CA VAL A 62 10.69 22.91 4.34
C VAL A 62 10.42 21.51 4.88
N ASP A 63 9.15 21.12 4.95
CA ASP A 63 8.72 19.79 5.38
C ASP A 63 8.29 18.94 4.17
N VAL A 64 8.81 17.71 4.08
CA VAL A 64 8.39 16.74 3.06
C VAL A 64 7.44 15.74 3.68
N LEU A 65 6.21 15.74 3.22
CA LEU A 65 5.11 15.03 3.83
C LEU A 65 4.30 14.23 2.80
N SER A 66 3.68 13.16 3.22
CA SER A 66 2.50 12.61 2.54
C SER A 66 1.23 13.21 3.15
N PHE A 67 0.08 12.94 2.55
CA PHE A 67 -1.20 13.37 3.14
C PHE A 67 -1.39 12.84 4.57
N ALA A 68 -1.06 11.58 4.82
CA ALA A 68 -1.17 11.00 6.16
C ALA A 68 -0.20 11.68 7.16
N ARG A 69 1.04 11.94 6.75
CA ARG A 69 2.02 12.64 7.60
C ARG A 69 1.62 14.09 7.88
N LEU A 70 1.04 14.77 6.89
CA LEU A 70 0.47 16.10 7.12
C LEU A 70 -0.63 16.04 8.19
N ALA A 71 -1.53 15.05 8.11
CA ALA A 71 -2.59 14.89 9.10
C ALA A 71 -2.02 14.70 10.52
N TYR A 72 -1.08 13.77 10.69
CA TYR A 72 -0.46 13.55 11.99
C TYR A 72 0.32 14.78 12.50
N ARG A 73 0.98 15.49 11.61
CA ARG A 73 1.70 16.74 11.97
C ARG A 73 0.74 17.80 12.52
N VAL A 74 -0.42 17.96 11.89
CA VAL A 74 -1.48 18.87 12.33
C VAL A 74 -2.13 18.39 13.64
N PHE A 75 -2.37 17.08 13.78
CA PHE A 75 -2.93 16.52 15.01
C PHE A 75 -1.97 16.70 16.21
N ASP A 76 -0.67 16.54 15.97
CA ASP A 76 0.36 16.80 17.00
C ASP A 76 0.37 18.29 17.40
N GLU A 77 0.31 19.21 16.43
CA GLU A 77 0.21 20.64 16.68
C GLU A 77 -1.00 20.98 17.55
N LEU A 78 -2.16 20.40 17.24
CA LEU A 78 -3.44 20.69 17.93
C LEU A 78 -3.64 19.86 19.21
N GLY A 79 -2.66 19.06 19.63
CA GLY A 79 -2.74 18.23 20.83
C GLY A 79 -3.73 17.06 20.72
N LYS A 80 -4.12 16.66 19.50
CA LYS A 80 -5.07 15.56 19.25
C LYS A 80 -4.36 14.20 19.12
N GLN A 81 -3.46 13.87 20.03
CA GLN A 81 -2.61 12.67 19.96
C GLN A 81 -3.33 11.34 20.31
N ASN A 82 -4.54 11.38 20.85
CA ASN A 82 -5.26 10.18 21.34
C ASN A 82 -6.06 9.44 20.27
N LEU A 83 -5.75 9.65 19.00
CA LEU A 83 -6.43 8.98 17.89
C LEU A 83 -5.94 7.53 17.77
N ARG A 84 -6.83 6.58 18.04
CA ARG A 84 -6.55 5.15 17.85
C ARG A 84 -6.90 4.77 16.41
N VAL A 85 -5.88 4.74 15.55
CA VAL A 85 -6.06 4.28 14.16
C VAL A 85 -6.14 2.77 14.13
N LEU A 86 -7.22 2.26 13.55
CA LEU A 86 -7.41 0.84 13.35
C LEU A 86 -6.66 0.39 12.08
N GLU A 87 -5.64 -0.42 12.28
CA GLU A 87 -4.84 -1.00 11.19
C GLU A 87 -5.62 -2.07 10.41
N GLU A 88 -5.10 -2.45 9.24
CA GLU A 88 -5.72 -3.41 8.32
C GLU A 88 -6.07 -4.75 8.97
N THR A 89 -5.20 -5.27 9.84
CA THR A 89 -5.47 -6.49 10.60
C THR A 89 -6.61 -6.29 11.61
N GLY A 90 -6.62 -5.15 12.28
CA GLY A 90 -7.67 -4.76 13.21
C GLY A 90 -9.04 -4.65 12.52
N LYS A 91 -9.10 -4.04 11.33
CA LYS A 91 -10.33 -3.97 10.52
C LYS A 91 -10.86 -5.37 10.20
N ASN A 92 -9.98 -6.31 9.79
CA ASN A 92 -10.38 -7.69 9.52
C ASN A 92 -10.95 -8.39 10.75
N LEU A 93 -10.34 -8.20 11.93
CA LEU A 93 -10.82 -8.79 13.18
C LEU A 93 -12.18 -8.24 13.60
N VAL A 94 -12.36 -6.91 13.51
CA VAL A 94 -13.64 -6.26 13.82
C VAL A 94 -14.73 -6.72 12.86
N LEU A 95 -14.46 -6.70 11.54
CA LEU A 95 -15.42 -7.15 10.55
C LEU A 95 -15.78 -8.64 10.72
N ARG A 96 -14.82 -9.49 11.07
CA ARG A 96 -15.10 -10.90 11.36
C ARG A 96 -16.01 -11.08 12.58
N LYS A 97 -15.79 -10.32 13.65
CA LYS A 97 -16.66 -10.29 14.82
C LYS A 97 -18.07 -9.87 14.45
N LEU A 98 -18.20 -8.71 13.78
CA LEU A 98 -19.49 -8.17 13.35
C LEU A 98 -20.23 -9.10 12.39
N ALA A 99 -19.51 -9.75 11.47
CA ALA A 99 -20.06 -10.75 10.58
C ALA A 99 -20.68 -11.95 11.33
N GLY A 100 -20.04 -12.37 12.43
CA GLY A 100 -20.60 -13.39 13.32
C GLY A 100 -21.89 -12.93 14.01
N GLU A 101 -21.90 -11.69 14.48
CA GLU A 101 -23.07 -11.08 15.15
C GLU A 101 -24.24 -10.85 14.17
N GLN A 102 -23.95 -10.38 12.96
CA GLN A 102 -24.94 -10.06 11.92
C GLN A 102 -25.33 -11.25 11.02
N LYS A 103 -24.83 -12.46 11.28
CA LYS A 103 -25.00 -13.63 10.41
C LYS A 103 -26.45 -13.90 10.00
N LYS A 104 -27.42 -13.61 10.88
CA LYS A 104 -28.85 -13.82 10.62
C LYS A 104 -29.45 -12.75 9.68
N ASN A 105 -28.83 -11.58 9.60
CA ASN A 105 -29.29 -10.45 8.82
C ASN A 105 -28.66 -10.40 7.42
N LEU A 106 -27.71 -11.32 7.13
CA LEU A 106 -27.00 -11.40 5.87
C LEU A 106 -27.60 -12.50 5.00
N SER A 107 -28.14 -12.10 3.85
CA SER A 107 -28.89 -13.00 2.97
C SER A 107 -27.98 -13.84 2.07
N VAL A 108 -26.92 -13.26 1.51
CA VAL A 108 -25.99 -13.88 0.56
C VAL A 108 -24.63 -14.14 1.19
N LEU A 109 -24.13 -13.17 1.96
CA LEU A 109 -22.79 -13.22 2.53
C LEU A 109 -22.69 -14.14 3.75
N GLY A 110 -23.79 -14.36 4.48
CA GLY A 110 -23.82 -15.08 5.75
C GLY A 110 -23.24 -16.50 5.72
N GLY A 111 -23.35 -17.21 4.60
CA GLY A 111 -22.80 -18.56 4.41
C GLY A 111 -21.27 -18.64 4.24
N ASN A 112 -20.64 -17.57 3.79
CA ASN A 112 -19.22 -17.54 3.42
C ASN A 112 -18.32 -16.74 4.38
N LEU A 113 -18.87 -16.14 5.41
CA LEU A 113 -18.16 -15.23 6.32
C LEU A 113 -17.02 -15.89 7.12
N ASN A 114 -17.04 -17.22 7.27
CA ASN A 114 -15.95 -17.95 7.95
C ASN A 114 -14.68 -18.07 7.09
N ARG A 115 -14.74 -17.71 5.81
CA ARG A 115 -13.58 -17.76 4.89
C ARG A 115 -12.80 -16.46 4.99
N MET A 116 -11.51 -16.54 5.36
CA MET A 116 -10.65 -15.36 5.56
C MET A 116 -10.59 -14.43 4.35
N GLY A 117 -10.50 -14.97 3.13
CA GLY A 117 -10.49 -14.17 1.90
C GLY A 117 -11.75 -13.32 1.71
N TYR A 118 -12.88 -13.82 2.17
CA TYR A 118 -14.16 -13.14 1.99
C TYR A 118 -14.29 -11.88 2.87
N ILE A 119 -13.87 -11.95 4.13
CA ILE A 119 -13.82 -10.78 5.02
C ILE A 119 -12.85 -9.73 4.47
N SER A 120 -11.74 -10.17 3.87
CA SER A 120 -10.77 -9.26 3.25
C SER A 120 -11.37 -8.49 2.07
N GLU A 121 -12.21 -9.14 1.24
CA GLU A 121 -12.93 -8.47 0.15
C GLU A 121 -13.96 -7.46 0.67
N VAL A 122 -14.75 -7.83 1.68
CA VAL A 122 -15.70 -6.89 2.33
C VAL A 122 -14.95 -5.68 2.91
N LYS A 123 -13.82 -5.91 3.58
CA LYS A 123 -12.96 -4.84 4.10
C LYS A 123 -12.48 -3.92 2.97
N SER A 124 -11.96 -4.49 1.89
CA SER A 124 -11.45 -3.72 0.74
C SER A 124 -12.53 -2.84 0.13
N LEU A 125 -13.74 -3.38 -0.02
CA LEU A 125 -14.88 -2.62 -0.55
C LEU A 125 -15.30 -1.49 0.40
N ILE A 126 -15.38 -1.75 1.72
CA ILE A 126 -15.71 -0.71 2.70
C ILE A 126 -14.62 0.39 2.69
N SER A 127 -13.33 0.01 2.65
CA SER A 127 -12.24 0.98 2.54
C SER A 127 -12.34 1.82 1.25
N GLU A 128 -12.69 1.20 0.14
CA GLU A 128 -12.89 1.89 -1.14
C GLU A 128 -14.08 2.87 -1.05
N LEU A 129 -15.23 2.43 -0.55
CA LEU A 129 -16.39 3.31 -0.34
C LEU A 129 -16.03 4.52 0.53
N THR A 130 -15.28 4.32 1.60
CA THR A 130 -14.81 5.41 2.48
C THR A 130 -13.88 6.37 1.74
N GLN A 131 -12.91 5.86 0.95
CA GLN A 131 -12.00 6.69 0.15
C GLN A 131 -12.74 7.54 -0.89
N TYR A 132 -13.85 7.01 -1.44
CA TYR A 132 -14.70 7.74 -2.37
C TYR A 132 -15.77 8.60 -1.68
N ASN A 133 -15.69 8.75 -0.35
CA ASN A 133 -16.64 9.54 0.46
C ASN A 133 -18.10 9.09 0.29
N VAL A 134 -18.29 7.78 0.14
CA VAL A 134 -19.61 7.13 0.15
C VAL A 134 -19.87 6.63 1.56
N SER A 135 -20.74 7.33 2.30
CA SER A 135 -21.17 6.89 3.63
C SER A 135 -22.16 5.72 3.54
N PRO A 136 -22.40 4.97 4.64
CA PRO A 136 -23.43 3.91 4.67
C PRO A 136 -24.78 4.42 4.18
N GLU A 137 -25.21 5.62 4.60
CA GLU A 137 -26.50 6.23 4.23
C GLU A 137 -26.58 6.58 2.73
N LYS A 138 -25.47 7.02 2.15
CA LYS A 138 -25.40 7.25 0.69
C LYS A 138 -25.51 5.96 -0.10
N LEU A 139 -24.91 4.88 0.43
CA LEU A 139 -25.03 3.55 -0.17
C LEU A 139 -26.48 3.06 -0.14
N ASP A 140 -27.19 3.25 0.98
CA ASP A 140 -28.60 2.91 1.10
C ASP A 140 -29.46 3.70 0.12
N THR A 141 -29.26 5.02 0.03
CA THR A 141 -29.97 5.88 -0.93
C THR A 141 -29.74 5.41 -2.38
N PHE A 142 -28.51 5.02 -2.72
CA PHE A 142 -28.19 4.48 -4.04
C PHE A 142 -28.98 3.18 -4.33
N LEU A 143 -29.06 2.29 -3.37
CA LEU A 143 -29.77 1.02 -3.49
C LEU A 143 -31.31 1.17 -3.62
N GLU A 144 -31.84 2.27 -3.10
CA GLU A 144 -33.26 2.62 -3.23
C GLU A 144 -33.59 3.29 -4.57
N THR A 145 -32.69 4.10 -5.10
CA THR A 145 -32.93 4.95 -6.27
C THR A 145 -32.53 4.32 -7.60
N GLU A 146 -31.50 3.47 -7.60
CA GLU A 146 -30.96 2.89 -8.84
C GLU A 146 -31.51 1.49 -9.11
N ASP A 147 -31.82 1.21 -10.37
CA ASP A 147 -32.29 -0.11 -10.82
C ASP A 147 -31.08 -1.03 -11.07
N VAL A 148 -30.61 -1.65 -10.00
CA VAL A 148 -29.54 -2.66 -10.04
C VAL A 148 -30.13 -4.06 -10.08
N GLY A 149 -29.47 -4.99 -10.78
CA GLY A 149 -29.90 -6.38 -10.84
C GLY A 149 -30.04 -7.02 -9.45
N GLU A 150 -31.06 -7.86 -9.24
CA GLU A 150 -31.46 -8.41 -7.94
C GLU A 150 -30.30 -9.05 -7.16
N THR A 151 -29.44 -9.85 -7.82
CA THR A 151 -28.27 -10.47 -7.17
C THR A 151 -27.26 -9.44 -6.66
N LEU A 152 -27.04 -8.35 -7.41
CA LEU A 152 -26.14 -7.28 -6.98
C LEU A 152 -26.78 -6.50 -5.83
N ARG A 153 -28.06 -6.22 -5.89
CA ARG A 153 -28.82 -5.54 -4.82
C ARG A 153 -28.71 -6.29 -3.50
N LEU A 154 -28.96 -7.60 -3.49
CA LEU A 154 -28.85 -8.42 -2.29
C LEU A 154 -27.41 -8.42 -1.69
N LYS A 155 -26.40 -8.53 -2.55
CA LYS A 155 -24.99 -8.43 -2.09
C LYS A 155 -24.67 -7.06 -1.48
N MET A 156 -25.10 -5.99 -2.13
CA MET A 156 -24.84 -4.63 -1.66
C MET A 156 -25.64 -4.29 -0.40
N GLN A 157 -26.85 -4.86 -0.21
CA GLN A 157 -27.59 -4.76 1.05
C GLN A 157 -26.81 -5.41 2.20
N ASP A 158 -26.29 -6.62 2.00
CA ASP A 158 -25.44 -7.26 2.99
C ASP A 158 -24.17 -6.42 3.32
N ILE A 159 -23.55 -5.81 2.28
CA ILE A 159 -22.41 -4.89 2.47
C ILE A 159 -22.85 -3.65 3.28
N SER A 160 -24.02 -3.08 2.99
CA SER A 160 -24.56 -1.94 3.73
C SER A 160 -24.74 -2.28 5.22
N VAL A 161 -25.34 -3.43 5.55
CA VAL A 161 -25.46 -3.92 6.94
C VAL A 161 -24.10 -4.01 7.63
N MET A 162 -23.11 -4.59 6.95
CA MET A 162 -21.75 -4.70 7.48
C MET A 162 -21.09 -3.34 7.66
N TYR A 163 -21.28 -2.41 6.71
CA TYR A 163 -20.69 -1.08 6.75
C TYR A 163 -21.30 -0.22 7.87
N HIS A 164 -22.63 -0.25 8.04
CA HIS A 164 -23.29 0.39 9.19
C HIS A 164 -22.77 -0.14 10.53
N SER A 165 -22.75 -1.46 10.69
CA SER A 165 -22.26 -2.10 11.92
C SER A 165 -20.79 -1.76 12.19
N PHE A 166 -19.96 -1.69 11.14
CA PHE A 166 -18.55 -1.34 11.26
C PHE A 166 -18.38 0.13 11.66
N SER A 167 -19.07 1.05 11.01
CA SER A 167 -19.04 2.48 11.33
C SER A 167 -19.52 2.75 12.77
N GLU A 168 -20.58 2.07 13.20
CA GLU A 168 -21.08 2.19 14.57
C GLU A 168 -20.07 1.65 15.61
N TYR A 169 -19.42 0.51 15.31
CA TYR A 169 -18.39 -0.04 16.18
C TYR A 169 -17.18 0.90 16.35
N LEU A 170 -16.79 1.58 15.29
CA LEU A 170 -15.65 2.52 15.32
C LEU A 170 -15.97 3.80 16.08
N LYS A 171 -17.23 4.23 16.09
CA LYS A 171 -17.66 5.53 16.59
C LYS A 171 -17.20 5.78 18.02
N GLY A 172 -16.36 6.81 18.19
CA GLY A 172 -15.83 7.23 19.48
C GLY A 172 -14.70 6.35 20.06
N GLN A 173 -14.27 5.29 19.39
CA GLN A 173 -13.22 4.40 19.86
C GLN A 173 -12.00 4.35 18.93
N TYR A 174 -12.26 4.27 17.63
CA TYR A 174 -11.24 4.10 16.59
C TYR A 174 -11.55 4.98 15.39
N ILE A 175 -10.54 5.26 14.60
CA ILE A 175 -10.65 5.82 13.25
C ILE A 175 -9.94 4.89 12.27
N THR A 176 -10.33 4.88 11.02
CA THR A 176 -9.61 4.17 9.96
C THR A 176 -8.56 5.07 9.31
N ALA A 177 -7.61 4.48 8.61
CA ALA A 177 -6.60 5.24 7.88
C ALA A 177 -7.24 6.18 6.81
N GLU A 178 -8.38 5.76 6.24
CA GLU A 178 -9.13 6.55 5.27
C GLU A 178 -9.82 7.76 5.93
N GLU A 179 -10.31 7.61 7.17
CA GLU A 179 -10.96 8.69 7.94
C GLU A 179 -9.99 9.74 8.47
N VAL A 180 -8.68 9.43 8.54
CA VAL A 180 -7.64 10.39 8.95
C VAL A 180 -7.69 11.67 8.12
N LEU A 181 -7.92 11.57 6.80
CA LEU A 181 -8.00 12.74 5.93
C LEU A 181 -9.30 13.53 6.12
N SER A 182 -10.41 12.85 6.40
CA SER A 182 -11.67 13.53 6.73
C SER A 182 -11.52 14.36 8.01
N LEU A 183 -10.92 13.75 9.03
CA LEU A 183 -10.65 14.43 10.29
C LEU A 183 -9.67 15.61 10.12
N LEU A 184 -8.67 15.46 9.23
CA LEU A 184 -7.79 16.57 8.88
C LEU A 184 -8.58 17.72 8.23
N CYS A 185 -9.54 17.43 7.34
CA CYS A 185 -10.40 18.46 6.77
C CYS A 185 -11.15 19.23 7.84
N ASP A 186 -11.63 18.57 8.90
CA ASP A 186 -12.41 19.21 9.96
C ASP A 186 -11.58 20.15 10.83
N VAL A 187 -10.28 19.89 10.98
CA VAL A 187 -9.39 20.64 11.88
C VAL A 187 -8.36 21.52 11.16
N ALA A 188 -8.29 21.45 9.83
CA ALA A 188 -7.29 22.18 9.05
C ALA A 188 -7.32 23.69 9.27
N GLU A 189 -8.49 24.25 9.54
CA GLU A 189 -8.70 25.67 9.80
C GLU A 189 -8.06 26.15 11.11
N ASP A 190 -7.78 25.26 12.05
CA ASP A 190 -7.15 25.58 13.33
C ASP A 190 -5.62 25.49 13.28
N SER A 191 -5.04 24.90 12.21
CA SER A 191 -3.61 24.66 12.10
C SER A 191 -2.83 25.91 11.68
N GLY A 192 -1.87 26.32 12.49
CA GLY A 192 -0.89 27.35 12.15
C GLY A 192 0.16 26.87 11.14
N ILE A 193 0.39 25.56 11.03
CA ILE A 193 1.31 24.99 10.04
C ILE A 193 0.76 25.16 8.62
N ILE A 194 -0.56 25.04 8.45
CA ILE A 194 -1.23 25.17 7.14
C ILE A 194 -1.46 26.63 6.77
N LYS A 195 -1.86 27.46 7.73
CA LYS A 195 -2.14 28.88 7.49
C LYS A 195 -0.92 29.59 6.93
N ASP A 196 -1.16 30.38 5.89
CA ASP A 196 -0.15 31.19 5.22
C ASP A 196 1.10 30.42 4.74
N SER A 197 0.99 29.08 4.63
CA SER A 197 2.05 28.23 4.09
C SER A 197 2.08 28.24 2.56
N VAL A 198 3.22 27.87 2.01
CA VAL A 198 3.36 27.53 0.59
C VAL A 198 3.30 26.01 0.46
N ILE A 199 2.30 25.49 -0.24
CA ILE A 199 2.08 24.06 -0.40
C ILE A 199 2.43 23.64 -1.82
N VAL A 200 3.19 22.58 -1.92
CA VAL A 200 3.66 22.02 -3.20
C VAL A 200 3.18 20.59 -3.34
N PHE A 201 2.57 20.25 -4.47
CA PHE A 201 2.22 18.89 -4.84
C PHE A 201 3.11 18.42 -5.98
N ASP A 202 3.88 17.38 -5.74
CA ASP A 202 4.76 16.79 -6.75
C ASP A 202 4.56 15.27 -6.85
N GLU A 203 4.79 14.69 -8.03
CA GLU A 203 4.67 13.25 -8.33
C GLU A 203 3.24 12.67 -8.20
N PHE A 204 2.19 13.48 -8.13
CA PHE A 204 0.81 13.01 -8.14
C PHE A 204 0.28 12.85 -9.57
N THR A 205 -0.40 11.74 -9.82
CA THR A 205 -1.12 11.47 -11.08
C THR A 205 -2.58 11.87 -11.03
N GLY A 206 -3.13 12.08 -9.82
CA GLY A 206 -4.51 12.47 -9.56
C GLY A 206 -4.79 12.47 -8.06
N PHE A 207 -5.99 12.89 -7.69
CA PHE A 207 -6.42 12.97 -6.30
C PHE A 207 -7.74 12.22 -6.11
N THR A 208 -7.86 11.50 -4.99
CA THR A 208 -9.11 10.88 -4.57
C THR A 208 -10.15 11.93 -4.16
N PRO A 209 -11.44 11.61 -4.11
CA PRO A 209 -12.47 12.57 -3.68
C PRO A 209 -12.21 13.19 -2.31
N ILE A 210 -11.73 12.41 -1.34
CA ILE A 210 -11.38 12.94 0.00
C ILE A 210 -10.16 13.85 -0.05
N GLN A 211 -9.16 13.53 -0.88
CA GLN A 211 -8.01 14.43 -1.10
C GLN A 211 -8.44 15.72 -1.79
N ASN A 212 -9.37 15.66 -2.74
CA ASN A 212 -9.94 16.85 -3.37
C ASN A 212 -10.70 17.72 -2.36
N GLN A 213 -11.41 17.12 -1.40
CA GLN A 213 -12.06 17.87 -0.32
C GLN A 213 -11.03 18.59 0.56
N LEU A 214 -9.92 17.92 0.89
CA LEU A 214 -8.82 18.54 1.62
C LEU A 214 -8.16 19.65 0.79
N LEU A 215 -7.88 19.42 -0.50
CA LEU A 215 -7.32 20.43 -1.40
C LEU A 215 -8.17 21.71 -1.45
N ARG A 216 -9.49 21.55 -1.45
CA ARG A 216 -10.42 22.69 -1.39
C ARG A 216 -10.23 23.55 -0.12
N LYS A 217 -9.98 22.91 1.02
CA LYS A 217 -9.63 23.61 2.27
C LYS A 217 -8.26 24.25 2.20
N LEU A 218 -7.26 23.52 1.71
CA LEU A 218 -5.90 24.02 1.60
C LEU A 218 -5.79 25.24 0.67
N LEU A 219 -6.55 25.28 -0.44
CA LEU A 219 -6.62 26.42 -1.35
C LEU A 219 -7.06 27.72 -0.66
N VAL A 220 -7.89 27.62 0.37
CA VAL A 220 -8.39 28.79 1.13
C VAL A 220 -7.46 29.14 2.29
N LEU A 221 -6.73 28.20 2.86
CA LEU A 221 -5.93 28.40 4.06
C LEU A 221 -4.48 28.79 3.76
N SER A 222 -3.92 28.28 2.66
CA SER A 222 -2.53 28.53 2.29
C SER A 222 -2.35 29.83 1.50
N GLU A 223 -1.15 30.39 1.53
CA GLU A 223 -0.79 31.55 0.71
C GLU A 223 -0.77 31.19 -0.78
N ARG A 224 -0.12 30.06 -1.11
CA ARG A 224 0.05 29.59 -2.49
C ARG A 224 0.10 28.05 -2.55
N ILE A 225 -0.55 27.52 -3.58
CA ILE A 225 -0.43 26.10 -3.93
C ILE A 225 0.24 25.98 -5.30
N ILE A 226 1.27 25.14 -5.39
CA ILE A 226 1.99 24.83 -6.62
C ILE A 226 1.80 23.35 -6.93
N VAL A 227 1.37 23.01 -8.15
CA VAL A 227 1.13 21.64 -8.56
C VAL A 227 1.96 21.28 -9.78
N SER A 228 2.85 20.28 -9.66
CA SER A 228 3.56 19.74 -10.81
C SER A 228 2.68 18.73 -11.55
N VAL A 229 2.56 18.87 -12.85
CA VAL A 229 1.72 18.02 -13.69
C VAL A 229 2.50 17.53 -14.89
N THR A 230 2.49 16.21 -15.11
CA THR A 230 3.14 15.62 -16.29
C THR A 230 2.23 15.75 -17.49
N MET A 231 2.69 16.55 -18.47
CA MET A 231 1.98 16.81 -19.70
C MET A 231 2.93 17.41 -20.74
N ASP A 232 2.74 17.08 -22.02
CA ASP A 232 3.55 17.66 -23.09
C ASP A 232 3.21 19.15 -23.29
N ALA A 233 4.21 19.94 -23.63
CA ALA A 233 4.05 21.38 -23.85
C ALA A 233 3.11 21.76 -25.01
N GLY A 234 2.90 20.85 -25.96
CA GLY A 234 1.99 21.05 -27.10
C GLY A 234 0.53 20.65 -26.83
N GLU A 235 0.23 20.17 -25.63
CA GLU A 235 -1.12 19.75 -25.26
C GLU A 235 -1.98 20.95 -24.81
N ASP A 236 -3.29 20.80 -24.98
CA ASP A 236 -4.24 21.67 -24.27
C ASP A 236 -4.28 21.28 -22.79
N PHE A 237 -3.73 22.12 -21.93
CA PHE A 237 -3.56 21.82 -20.51
C PHE A 237 -4.89 21.73 -19.74
N TYR A 238 -5.90 22.44 -20.20
CA TYR A 238 -7.12 22.70 -19.43
C TYR A 238 -8.33 21.91 -19.91
N HIS A 239 -8.31 21.39 -21.15
CA HIS A 239 -9.47 20.68 -21.70
C HIS A 239 -9.13 19.22 -22.00
N CYS A 240 -9.92 18.31 -21.41
CA CYS A 240 -9.88 16.88 -21.69
C CYS A 240 -11.01 16.50 -22.62
N ARG A 241 -10.66 16.00 -23.83
CA ARG A 241 -11.65 15.59 -24.86
C ARG A 241 -12.22 14.18 -24.61
N GLY A 242 -11.49 13.36 -23.84
CA GLY A 242 -11.93 11.99 -23.56
C GLY A 242 -10.90 11.18 -22.79
N GLY A 243 -11.35 10.04 -22.25
CA GLY A 243 -10.52 9.15 -21.43
C GLY A 243 -9.40 8.43 -22.19
N GLN A 244 -9.44 8.43 -23.51
CA GLN A 244 -8.42 7.83 -24.39
C GLN A 244 -7.23 8.76 -24.71
N GLU A 245 -7.28 10.02 -24.29
CA GLU A 245 -6.12 10.91 -24.43
C GLU A 245 -4.99 10.43 -23.52
N LEU A 246 -3.74 10.51 -24.01
CA LEU A 246 -2.57 10.06 -23.27
C LEU A 246 -2.44 10.73 -21.89
N PHE A 247 -2.75 12.01 -21.81
CA PHE A 247 -2.70 12.80 -20.57
C PHE A 247 -4.09 13.04 -19.94
N SER A 248 -5.07 12.18 -20.23
CA SER A 248 -6.44 12.35 -19.73
C SER A 248 -6.53 12.47 -18.21
N MET A 249 -5.75 11.70 -17.46
CA MET A 249 -5.71 11.78 -15.99
C MET A 249 -5.14 13.12 -15.51
N SER A 250 -4.03 13.57 -16.10
CA SER A 250 -3.43 14.87 -15.80
C SER A 250 -4.39 16.03 -16.12
N LYS A 251 -5.02 15.99 -17.30
CA LYS A 251 -6.01 17.00 -17.71
C LYS A 251 -7.24 17.04 -16.78
N LYS A 252 -7.74 15.86 -16.37
CA LYS A 252 -8.84 15.79 -15.38
C LYS A 252 -8.43 16.42 -14.06
N THR A 253 -7.23 16.14 -13.57
CA THR A 253 -6.71 16.73 -12.34
C THR A 253 -6.63 18.25 -12.43
N VAL A 254 -6.07 18.77 -13.51
CA VAL A 254 -6.01 20.22 -13.76
C VAL A 254 -7.42 20.82 -13.83
N SER A 255 -8.33 20.20 -14.59
CA SER A 255 -9.72 20.66 -14.72
C SER A 255 -10.45 20.73 -13.37
N VAL A 256 -10.26 19.72 -12.51
CA VAL A 256 -10.85 19.72 -11.16
C VAL A 256 -10.29 20.85 -10.31
N LEU A 257 -8.97 21.05 -10.30
CA LEU A 257 -8.33 22.13 -9.54
C LEU A 257 -8.71 23.53 -10.07
N MET A 258 -8.80 23.70 -11.40
CA MET A 258 -9.26 24.95 -12.01
C MET A 258 -10.69 25.29 -11.60
N LYS A 259 -11.59 24.29 -11.64
CA LYS A 259 -12.98 24.47 -11.19
C LYS A 259 -13.05 24.85 -9.69
N MET A 260 -12.24 24.20 -8.85
CA MET A 260 -12.16 24.58 -7.43
C MET A 260 -11.66 26.03 -7.25
N ALA A 261 -10.62 26.42 -8.00
CA ALA A 261 -10.08 27.79 -7.92
C ALA A 261 -11.12 28.83 -8.36
N GLU A 262 -11.88 28.55 -9.43
CA GLU A 262 -12.99 29.40 -9.89
C GLU A 262 -14.08 29.54 -8.83
N GLU A 263 -14.57 28.42 -8.29
CA GLU A 263 -15.63 28.40 -7.26
C GLU A 263 -15.21 29.12 -5.97
N LEU A 264 -13.93 29.07 -5.61
CA LEU A 264 -13.37 29.69 -4.41
C LEU A 264 -12.78 31.10 -4.65
N HIS A 265 -12.88 31.61 -5.88
CA HIS A 265 -12.30 32.89 -6.31
C HIS A 265 -10.79 33.00 -6.02
N ILE A 266 -10.05 31.90 -6.22
CA ILE A 266 -8.59 31.84 -6.05
C ILE A 266 -7.91 32.29 -7.36
N THR A 267 -6.91 33.15 -7.24
CA THR A 267 -6.13 33.59 -8.40
C THR A 267 -5.30 32.44 -8.96
N VAL A 268 -5.45 32.16 -10.24
CA VAL A 268 -4.59 31.20 -10.95
C VAL A 268 -3.45 31.98 -11.60
N GLU A 269 -2.21 31.66 -11.22
CA GLU A 269 -1.01 32.28 -11.75
C GLU A 269 -0.68 31.72 -13.15
N GLU A 270 0.12 32.45 -13.91
CA GLU A 270 0.63 31.93 -15.18
C GLU A 270 1.38 30.61 -14.98
N PRO A 271 1.06 29.57 -15.77
CA PRO A 271 1.72 28.28 -15.63
C PRO A 271 3.18 28.35 -16.08
N VAL A 272 4.03 27.61 -15.41
CA VAL A 272 5.40 27.39 -15.84
C VAL A 272 5.44 26.16 -16.74
N VAL A 273 5.84 26.35 -18.01
CA VAL A 273 5.95 25.25 -18.98
C VAL A 273 7.42 24.95 -19.24
N LEU A 274 7.86 23.76 -18.80
CA LEU A 274 9.24 23.31 -19.01
C LEU A 274 9.35 22.53 -20.32
N SER A 275 9.66 23.27 -21.39
CA SER A 275 9.74 22.75 -22.78
C SER A 275 10.94 23.33 -23.53
N ASP A 276 12.11 23.29 -22.91
CA ASP A 276 13.34 23.79 -23.53
C ASP A 276 13.87 22.91 -24.68
N GLY A 277 13.11 21.92 -25.11
CA GLY A 277 13.48 20.94 -26.13
C GLY A 277 14.60 19.99 -25.70
N LYS A 278 15.04 20.08 -24.43
CA LYS A 278 16.08 19.23 -23.88
C LYS A 278 15.44 18.33 -22.79
N ASN A 279 15.49 17.04 -23.01
CA ASN A 279 15.11 16.12 -21.95
C ASN A 279 16.34 15.78 -21.10
N HIS A 280 16.37 16.25 -19.88
CA HIS A 280 17.50 16.07 -18.97
C HIS A 280 17.75 14.62 -18.60
N ARG A 281 16.69 13.81 -18.52
CA ARG A 281 16.75 12.38 -18.18
C ARG A 281 17.40 11.55 -19.29
N TYR A 282 17.04 11.83 -20.54
CA TYR A 282 17.46 11.05 -21.71
C TYR A 282 18.59 11.70 -22.49
N LYS A 283 19.34 12.61 -21.88
CA LYS A 283 20.44 13.34 -22.53
C LYS A 283 21.47 12.42 -23.23
N HIS A 284 21.70 11.24 -22.64
CA HIS A 284 22.66 10.25 -23.13
C HIS A 284 21.99 9.03 -23.77
N ALA A 285 20.67 9.04 -23.98
CA ALA A 285 19.89 7.97 -24.58
C ALA A 285 18.88 8.53 -25.60
N PRO A 286 19.33 8.94 -26.79
CA PRO A 286 18.48 9.57 -27.79
C PRO A 286 17.32 8.72 -28.27
N SER A 287 17.50 7.40 -28.32
CA SER A 287 16.45 6.43 -28.67
C SER A 287 15.33 6.39 -27.66
N LEU A 288 15.66 6.44 -26.35
CA LEU A 288 14.66 6.53 -25.28
C LEU A 288 13.93 7.87 -25.32
N TYR A 289 14.62 8.95 -25.63
CA TYR A 289 13.99 10.25 -25.82
C TYR A 289 13.02 10.24 -27.01
N PHE A 290 13.46 9.66 -28.12
CA PHE A 290 12.59 9.48 -29.29
C PHE A 290 11.36 8.63 -28.95
N MET A 291 11.53 7.55 -28.23
CA MET A 291 10.43 6.69 -27.80
C MET A 291 9.46 7.46 -26.89
N GLU A 292 9.94 8.20 -25.92
CA GLU A 292 9.12 9.03 -25.04
C GLU A 292 8.28 10.05 -25.83
N GLN A 293 8.86 10.68 -26.83
CA GLN A 293 8.18 11.69 -27.66
C GLN A 293 7.17 11.10 -28.66
N ASN A 294 7.28 9.84 -29.03
CA ASN A 294 6.47 9.27 -30.11
C ASN A 294 5.56 8.12 -29.68
N LEU A 295 5.87 7.42 -28.55
CA LEU A 295 5.06 6.31 -28.09
C LEU A 295 3.67 6.79 -27.69
N PHE A 296 2.64 6.09 -28.16
CA PHE A 296 1.22 6.42 -27.94
C PHE A 296 0.78 7.80 -28.48
N ARG A 297 1.56 8.41 -29.36
CA ARG A 297 1.14 9.62 -30.08
C ARG A 297 0.40 9.25 -31.38
N PRO A 298 -0.49 10.13 -31.87
CA PRO A 298 -1.26 9.86 -33.09
C PRO A 298 -0.41 9.85 -34.35
N TYR A 299 0.76 10.46 -34.29
CA TYR A 299 1.67 10.55 -35.43
C TYR A 299 2.74 9.47 -35.35
N TYR A 300 2.94 8.77 -36.46
CA TYR A 300 3.88 7.67 -36.54
C TYR A 300 5.22 8.11 -37.08
N HIS A 301 6.25 8.15 -36.23
CA HIS A 301 7.63 8.40 -36.61
C HIS A 301 8.48 7.15 -36.40
N LYS A 302 9.42 6.91 -37.32
CA LYS A 302 10.32 5.75 -37.23
C LYS A 302 11.72 6.21 -36.83
N TRP A 303 12.26 5.54 -35.81
CA TRP A 303 13.69 5.61 -35.51
C TRP A 303 14.47 4.92 -36.62
N ARG A 304 15.48 5.62 -37.19
CA ARG A 304 16.23 5.14 -38.34
C ARG A 304 17.71 4.85 -38.06
N GLN A 305 18.17 5.15 -36.87
CA GLN A 305 19.56 4.90 -36.46
C GLN A 305 19.67 3.48 -35.85
N LYS A 306 20.89 2.91 -35.96
CA LYS A 306 21.18 1.65 -35.28
C LYS A 306 21.12 1.86 -33.78
N GLU A 307 20.47 0.95 -33.07
CA GLU A 307 20.18 1.07 -31.66
C GLU A 307 20.67 -0.15 -30.90
N ASP A 308 21.46 0.08 -29.87
CA ASP A 308 21.93 -0.96 -28.95
C ASP A 308 21.36 -0.80 -27.53
N GLU A 309 20.63 0.29 -27.25
CA GLU A 309 20.09 0.64 -25.93
C GLU A 309 18.71 0.00 -25.68
N LEU A 310 17.97 -0.29 -26.75
CA LEU A 310 16.63 -0.90 -26.67
C LEU A 310 16.65 -2.29 -27.28
N ARG A 311 16.21 -3.27 -26.52
CA ARG A 311 16.03 -4.66 -27.00
C ARG A 311 14.67 -5.19 -26.58
N ILE A 312 13.99 -5.85 -27.50
CA ILE A 312 12.75 -6.57 -27.23
C ILE A 312 13.07 -8.05 -27.38
N VAL A 313 12.82 -8.80 -26.31
CA VAL A 313 13.10 -10.23 -26.26
C VAL A 313 11.81 -10.96 -25.87
N SER A 314 11.49 -12.02 -26.60
CA SER A 314 10.37 -12.90 -26.27
C SER A 314 10.90 -14.24 -25.75
N LEU A 315 10.43 -14.68 -24.62
CA LEU A 315 10.85 -15.90 -23.95
C LEU A 315 9.65 -16.81 -23.66
N LYS A 316 9.90 -18.06 -23.26
CA LYS A 316 8.85 -19.07 -23.17
C LYS A 316 7.95 -18.95 -21.95
N ASN A 317 8.51 -18.49 -20.83
CA ASN A 317 7.82 -18.44 -19.55
C ASN A 317 8.54 -17.46 -18.59
N PRO A 318 7.92 -17.07 -17.47
CA PRO A 318 8.48 -16.14 -16.50
C PRO A 318 9.82 -16.58 -15.91
N ARG A 319 10.05 -17.88 -15.73
CA ARG A 319 11.32 -18.40 -15.22
C ARG A 319 12.47 -18.13 -16.18
N GLU A 320 12.26 -18.39 -17.47
CA GLU A 320 13.26 -18.09 -18.51
C GLU A 320 13.52 -16.60 -18.66
N GLU A 321 12.50 -15.77 -18.46
CA GLU A 321 12.65 -14.31 -18.44
C GLU A 321 13.57 -13.88 -17.29
N LEU A 322 13.41 -14.41 -16.10
CA LEU A 322 14.30 -14.11 -14.98
C LEU A 322 15.74 -14.63 -15.19
N HIS A 323 15.91 -15.79 -15.77
CA HIS A 323 17.25 -16.28 -16.14
C HIS A 323 17.93 -15.37 -17.17
N PHE A 324 17.16 -14.88 -18.14
CA PHE A 324 17.66 -13.90 -19.12
C PHE A 324 18.03 -12.60 -18.43
N VAL A 325 17.17 -12.05 -17.59
CA VAL A 325 17.39 -10.83 -16.82
C VAL A 325 18.63 -10.97 -15.93
N ALA A 326 18.77 -12.08 -15.19
CA ALA A 326 19.92 -12.32 -14.33
C ALA A 326 21.25 -12.34 -15.12
N ARG A 327 21.28 -12.95 -16.32
CA ARG A 327 22.45 -12.93 -17.19
C ARG A 327 22.78 -11.53 -17.69
N GLU A 328 21.77 -10.74 -18.09
CA GLU A 328 21.99 -9.38 -18.54
C GLU A 328 22.46 -8.47 -17.40
N ILE A 329 21.90 -8.60 -16.19
CA ILE A 329 22.38 -7.89 -15.00
C ILE A 329 23.85 -8.21 -14.74
N THR A 330 24.20 -9.49 -14.72
CA THR A 330 25.61 -9.93 -14.50
C THR A 330 26.53 -9.35 -15.57
N LYS A 331 26.09 -9.31 -16.83
CA LYS A 331 26.85 -8.72 -17.92
C LYS A 331 27.03 -7.22 -17.74
N PHE A 332 25.98 -6.47 -17.38
CA PHE A 332 26.07 -5.03 -17.14
C PHE A 332 27.04 -4.71 -15.98
N VAL A 333 27.00 -5.47 -14.91
CA VAL A 333 27.89 -5.26 -13.77
C VAL A 333 29.34 -5.60 -14.13
N ARG A 334 29.59 -6.72 -14.83
CA ARG A 334 30.95 -7.17 -15.15
C ARG A 334 31.60 -6.40 -16.31
N GLU A 335 30.83 -6.13 -17.36
CA GLU A 335 31.36 -5.55 -18.59
C GLU A 335 31.23 -4.03 -18.67
N LYS A 336 30.11 -3.48 -18.13
CA LYS A 336 29.80 -2.05 -18.17
C LYS A 336 30.02 -1.32 -16.84
N HIS A 337 30.44 -2.03 -15.80
CA HIS A 337 30.72 -1.50 -14.45
C HIS A 337 29.56 -0.78 -13.78
N TYR A 338 28.30 -1.21 -14.08
CA TYR A 338 27.14 -0.73 -13.36
C TYR A 338 27.11 -1.27 -11.92
N CYS A 339 26.59 -0.48 -10.99
CA CYS A 339 26.27 -0.99 -9.66
C CYS A 339 24.87 -1.63 -9.71
N TYR A 340 24.65 -2.66 -8.88
CA TYR A 340 23.32 -3.28 -8.78
C TYR A 340 22.21 -2.29 -8.44
N LYS A 341 22.48 -1.27 -7.62
CA LYS A 341 21.55 -0.18 -7.29
C LYS A 341 21.11 0.68 -8.46
N ASP A 342 21.82 0.63 -9.59
CA ASP A 342 21.51 1.42 -10.79
C ASP A 342 20.62 0.65 -11.76
N ILE A 343 20.27 -0.61 -11.41
CA ILE A 343 19.49 -1.52 -12.25
C ILE A 343 18.14 -1.77 -11.59
N ALA A 344 17.07 -1.57 -12.34
CA ALA A 344 15.70 -1.87 -11.89
C ALA A 344 15.06 -2.89 -12.84
N VAL A 345 14.33 -3.85 -12.27
CA VAL A 345 13.46 -4.78 -12.99
C VAL A 345 12.02 -4.39 -12.68
N VAL A 346 11.24 -4.08 -13.70
CA VAL A 346 9.86 -3.61 -13.55
C VAL A 346 8.91 -4.62 -14.16
N THR A 347 7.89 -5.01 -13.44
CA THR A 347 6.81 -5.89 -13.90
C THR A 347 5.45 -5.32 -13.53
N GLY A 348 4.43 -5.64 -14.33
CA GLY A 348 3.03 -5.30 -14.00
C GLY A 348 2.43 -6.21 -12.95
N ASP A 349 2.97 -7.41 -12.76
CA ASP A 349 2.52 -8.37 -11.76
C ASP A 349 3.74 -9.08 -11.14
N VAL A 350 4.04 -8.74 -9.90
CA VAL A 350 5.14 -9.35 -9.14
C VAL A 350 4.83 -10.81 -8.81
N GLY A 351 3.56 -11.14 -8.58
CA GLY A 351 3.14 -12.50 -8.20
C GLY A 351 3.47 -13.60 -9.21
N LEU A 352 3.64 -13.24 -10.49
CA LEU A 352 4.08 -14.16 -11.53
C LEU A 352 5.55 -14.57 -11.39
N TYR A 353 6.36 -13.77 -10.72
CA TYR A 353 7.83 -13.93 -10.66
C TYR A 353 8.35 -14.25 -9.27
N ASP A 354 7.62 -13.96 -8.21
CA ASP A 354 8.07 -14.00 -6.81
C ASP A 354 8.68 -15.35 -6.40
N ASN A 355 8.06 -16.46 -6.85
CA ASN A 355 8.53 -17.80 -6.55
C ASN A 355 9.89 -18.14 -7.22
N TYR A 356 10.26 -17.41 -8.27
CA TYR A 356 11.48 -17.69 -9.05
C TYR A 356 12.62 -16.73 -8.74
N VAL A 357 12.30 -15.49 -8.28
CA VAL A 357 13.29 -14.43 -8.06
C VAL A 357 14.35 -14.87 -7.05
N ASP A 358 13.91 -15.43 -5.92
CA ASP A 358 14.81 -15.84 -4.83
C ASP A 358 15.78 -16.94 -5.27
N GLU A 359 15.25 -17.99 -5.92
CA GLU A 359 16.06 -19.10 -6.45
C GLU A 359 17.08 -18.60 -7.49
N ILE A 360 16.61 -17.84 -8.48
CA ILE A 360 17.42 -17.47 -9.63
C ILE A 360 18.45 -16.40 -9.25
N PHE A 361 18.04 -15.33 -8.57
CA PHE A 361 18.98 -14.25 -8.24
C PHE A 361 20.01 -14.69 -7.23
N THR A 362 19.66 -15.57 -6.27
CA THR A 362 20.62 -16.18 -5.37
C THR A 362 21.62 -17.05 -6.12
N ALA A 363 21.17 -17.86 -7.11
CA ALA A 363 22.05 -18.68 -7.93
C ALA A 363 23.05 -17.89 -8.79
N TYR A 364 22.73 -16.63 -9.11
CA TYR A 364 23.59 -15.72 -9.85
C TYR A 364 24.36 -14.72 -8.94
N ASP A 365 24.28 -14.86 -7.63
CA ASP A 365 24.86 -13.93 -6.63
C ASP A 365 24.44 -12.47 -6.85
N ILE A 366 23.17 -12.24 -7.26
CA ILE A 366 22.62 -10.91 -7.49
C ILE A 366 21.91 -10.45 -6.21
N PRO A 367 22.40 -9.39 -5.53
CA PRO A 367 21.66 -8.78 -4.44
C PRO A 367 20.43 -8.05 -4.99
N TYR A 368 19.26 -8.30 -4.41
CA TYR A 368 18.02 -7.72 -4.86
C TYR A 368 17.14 -7.27 -3.71
N PHE A 369 16.24 -6.34 -3.99
CA PHE A 369 15.10 -5.99 -3.16
C PHE A 369 13.83 -6.26 -3.96
N LEU A 370 12.92 -7.05 -3.40
CA LEU A 370 11.62 -7.34 -3.97
C LEU A 370 10.55 -6.60 -3.15
N ASP A 371 9.85 -5.66 -3.80
CA ASP A 371 8.77 -4.90 -3.17
C ASP A 371 7.49 -5.73 -3.10
N GLN A 372 7.46 -6.64 -2.11
CA GLN A 372 6.37 -7.57 -1.90
C GLN A 372 6.18 -7.87 -0.42
N THR A 373 4.92 -7.97 -0.02
CA THR A 373 4.54 -8.46 1.30
C THR A 373 4.48 -9.99 1.28
N ARG A 374 5.37 -10.66 2.03
CA ARG A 374 5.35 -12.12 2.18
C ARG A 374 4.48 -12.53 3.36
N THR A 375 3.67 -13.57 3.17
CA THR A 375 2.91 -14.15 4.27
C THR A 375 3.84 -15.01 5.13
N ILE A 376 3.70 -14.92 6.44
CA ILE A 376 4.46 -15.73 7.40
C ILE A 376 3.64 -16.93 7.93
N LEU A 377 2.51 -17.24 7.29
CA LEU A 377 1.59 -18.29 7.75
C LEU A 377 2.25 -19.67 7.85
N PHE A 378 3.21 -19.97 6.97
CA PHE A 378 3.95 -21.24 6.98
C PHE A 378 5.25 -21.20 7.79
N HIS A 379 5.52 -20.10 8.50
CA HIS A 379 6.68 -20.04 9.38
C HIS A 379 6.48 -20.97 10.59
N PRO A 380 7.44 -21.84 10.94
CA PRO A 380 7.27 -22.83 12.01
C PRO A 380 6.77 -22.24 13.34
N PHE A 381 7.23 -21.05 13.71
CA PHE A 381 6.79 -20.38 14.93
C PHE A 381 5.31 -19.95 14.86
N ILE A 382 4.86 -19.45 13.72
CA ILE A 382 3.44 -19.08 13.53
C ILE A 382 2.56 -20.33 13.54
N GLU A 383 3.04 -21.40 12.88
CA GLU A 383 2.34 -22.68 12.87
C GLU A 383 2.26 -23.28 14.27
N PHE A 384 3.32 -23.15 15.08
CA PHE A 384 3.32 -23.55 16.48
C PHE A 384 2.23 -22.82 17.29
N ILE A 385 2.16 -21.47 17.18
CA ILE A 385 1.15 -20.68 17.90
C ILE A 385 -0.27 -21.10 17.46
N ARG A 386 -0.50 -21.24 16.15
CA ARG A 386 -1.79 -21.70 15.63
C ARG A 386 -2.16 -23.08 16.13
N ALA A 387 -1.23 -24.02 16.08
CA ALA A 387 -1.43 -25.38 16.54
C ALA A 387 -1.73 -25.44 18.04
N VAL A 388 -1.07 -24.62 18.88
CA VAL A 388 -1.39 -24.52 20.30
C VAL A 388 -2.84 -24.07 20.53
N LEU A 389 -3.29 -23.08 19.77
CA LEU A 389 -4.68 -22.60 19.88
C LEU A 389 -5.68 -23.64 19.38
N GLU A 390 -5.38 -24.33 18.29
CA GLU A 390 -6.21 -25.41 17.73
C GLU A 390 -6.32 -26.62 18.69
N VAL A 391 -5.24 -26.98 19.37
CA VAL A 391 -5.29 -28.04 20.41
C VAL A 391 -6.32 -27.73 21.46
N VAL A 392 -6.42 -26.47 21.88
CA VAL A 392 -7.41 -26.04 22.89
C VAL A 392 -8.82 -25.94 22.30
N GLU A 393 -8.96 -25.37 21.10
CA GLU A 393 -10.23 -25.16 20.41
C GLU A 393 -10.90 -26.50 20.02
N LEU A 394 -10.11 -27.45 19.54
CA LEU A 394 -10.57 -28.77 19.07
C LEU A 394 -10.49 -29.85 20.14
N ASP A 395 -10.42 -29.47 21.39
CA ASP A 395 -10.44 -30.35 22.56
C ASP A 395 -9.42 -31.51 22.45
N PHE A 396 -8.16 -31.18 22.09
CA PHE A 396 -7.07 -32.14 21.95
C PHE A 396 -7.34 -33.23 20.87
N SER A 397 -7.95 -32.85 19.76
CA SER A 397 -8.12 -33.78 18.65
C SER A 397 -6.78 -34.33 18.16
N TYR A 398 -6.78 -35.54 17.59
CA TYR A 398 -5.59 -36.19 17.04
C TYR A 398 -4.82 -35.27 16.09
N GLU A 399 -5.52 -34.68 15.14
CA GLU A 399 -4.92 -33.82 14.11
C GLU A 399 -4.28 -32.56 14.71
N SER A 400 -4.95 -31.90 15.67
CA SER A 400 -4.42 -30.69 16.31
C SER A 400 -3.18 -30.96 17.16
N VAL A 401 -3.17 -32.09 17.89
CA VAL A 401 -2.03 -32.48 18.72
C VAL A 401 -0.82 -32.86 17.88
N PHE A 402 -0.98 -33.70 16.85
CA PHE A 402 0.16 -34.07 15.99
C PHE A 402 0.66 -32.90 15.16
N ARG A 403 -0.22 -32.00 14.72
CA ARG A 403 0.18 -30.74 14.09
C ARG A 403 1.06 -29.91 15.03
N PHE A 404 0.68 -29.76 16.29
CA PHE A 404 1.47 -29.09 17.32
C PHE A 404 2.83 -29.76 17.53
N LEU A 405 2.86 -31.09 17.68
CA LEU A 405 4.10 -31.83 17.91
C LEU A 405 5.07 -31.71 16.73
N ARG A 406 4.55 -31.77 15.50
CA ARG A 406 5.35 -31.73 14.25
C ARG A 406 5.85 -30.33 13.84
N CYS A 407 5.50 -29.26 14.59
CA CYS A 407 6.05 -27.92 14.33
C CYS A 407 7.56 -27.78 14.56
N GLY A 408 8.21 -28.79 15.12
CA GLY A 408 9.65 -28.77 15.38
C GLY A 408 10.12 -27.87 16.52
N LEU A 409 9.20 -27.22 17.26
CA LEU A 409 9.52 -26.29 18.36
C LEU A 409 9.18 -26.85 19.74
N THR A 410 8.70 -28.08 19.82
CA THR A 410 8.28 -28.74 21.07
C THR A 410 9.42 -29.37 21.86
N GLY A 411 10.63 -29.45 21.28
CA GLY A 411 11.77 -30.16 21.86
C GLY A 411 11.65 -31.68 21.78
N ILE A 412 10.62 -32.22 21.15
CA ILE A 412 10.40 -33.65 20.91
C ILE A 412 10.95 -33.98 19.52
N THR A 413 11.70 -35.08 19.41
CA THR A 413 12.28 -35.50 18.13
C THR A 413 11.22 -36.15 17.24
N GLU A 414 11.38 -36.08 15.91
CA GLU A 414 10.48 -36.69 14.95
C GLU A 414 10.28 -38.20 15.22
N ARG A 415 11.36 -38.91 15.55
CA ARG A 415 11.28 -40.34 15.93
C ARG A 415 10.38 -40.59 17.14
N GLN A 416 10.38 -39.70 18.12
CA GLN A 416 9.51 -39.82 19.29
C GLN A 416 8.04 -39.52 18.92
N ILE A 417 7.81 -38.57 18.00
CA ILE A 417 6.48 -38.24 17.51
C ILE A 417 5.93 -39.43 16.71
N ASP A 418 6.73 -40.03 15.83
CA ASP A 418 6.33 -41.23 15.04
C ASP A 418 6.03 -42.43 15.94
N LEU A 419 6.82 -42.64 17.00
CA LEU A 419 6.51 -43.68 17.99
C LEU A 419 5.18 -43.41 18.71
N LEU A 420 4.90 -42.19 19.08
CA LEU A 420 3.67 -41.79 19.74
C LEU A 420 2.46 -42.00 18.79
N GLU A 421 2.60 -41.65 17.52
CA GLU A 421 1.58 -41.81 16.49
C GLU A 421 1.27 -43.30 16.24
N ASN A 422 2.30 -44.14 16.07
CA ASN A 422 2.14 -45.59 15.91
C ASN A 422 1.51 -46.28 17.14
N MET A 423 1.82 -45.79 18.35
CA MET A 423 1.18 -46.27 19.57
C MET A 423 -0.30 -45.91 19.62
N ASN A 424 -0.67 -44.74 19.12
CA ASN A 424 -2.06 -44.33 19.06
C ASN A 424 -2.88 -45.16 18.07
N ASP A 425 -2.34 -45.41 16.88
CA ASP A 425 -3.02 -46.26 15.88
C ASP A 425 -3.27 -47.68 16.39
N SER A 426 -2.40 -48.17 17.26
CA SER A 426 -2.55 -49.51 17.86
C SER A 426 -3.50 -49.61 19.02
N THR A 427 -3.75 -48.50 19.74
CA THR A 427 -4.48 -48.53 21.04
C THR A 427 -5.74 -47.65 21.13
N GLN A 428 -5.99 -46.78 20.14
CA GLN A 428 -7.05 -45.74 20.16
C GLN A 428 -7.08 -44.90 21.43
N CYS A 429 -5.94 -44.75 22.12
CA CYS A 429 -5.82 -44.27 23.50
C CYS A 429 -5.57 -42.77 23.64
N ILE A 430 -5.42 -42.00 22.57
CA ILE A 430 -5.09 -40.58 22.69
C ILE A 430 -6.20 -39.80 23.42
N ASP A 431 -7.44 -40.08 23.11
CA ASP A 431 -8.56 -39.43 23.82
C ASP A 431 -8.51 -39.62 25.35
N SER A 432 -8.00 -40.74 25.82
CA SER A 432 -7.88 -41.00 27.25
C SER A 432 -6.62 -40.40 27.87
N ILE A 433 -5.49 -40.42 27.19
CA ILE A 433 -4.20 -39.87 27.68
C ILE A 433 -4.26 -38.33 27.78
N PHE A 434 -4.83 -37.67 26.78
CA PHE A 434 -4.94 -36.22 26.78
C PHE A 434 -6.09 -35.68 27.64
N ARG A 435 -7.19 -36.43 27.80
CA ARG A 435 -8.22 -36.12 28.83
C ARG A 435 -7.68 -36.26 30.23
N TYR A 436 -6.80 -37.22 30.52
CA TYR A 436 -6.10 -37.35 31.80
C TYR A 436 -4.99 -36.30 31.96
N GLY A 437 -4.27 -35.92 30.89
CA GLY A 437 -3.31 -34.81 30.86
C GLY A 437 -3.92 -33.46 31.18
N ARG A 438 -5.20 -33.25 30.88
CA ARG A 438 -5.99 -32.09 31.33
C ARG A 438 -5.99 -31.89 32.85
N MET A 439 -6.01 -32.97 33.62
CA MET A 439 -5.94 -32.90 35.09
C MET A 439 -4.51 -32.69 35.63
N CYS A 440 -3.48 -33.10 34.86
CA CYS A 440 -2.09 -33.03 35.30
C CYS A 440 -1.35 -31.78 34.80
N ALA A 441 -1.71 -31.19 33.66
CA ALA A 441 -1.02 -30.01 33.09
C ALA A 441 -1.25 -28.72 33.91
N PHE A 442 -2.29 -28.65 34.73
CA PHE A 442 -2.48 -27.55 35.68
C PHE A 442 -1.70 -27.74 36.98
N SER A 443 -1.11 -28.90 37.25
CA SER A 443 -0.52 -29.24 38.55
C SER A 443 1.00 -29.45 38.59
N SER A 444 1.77 -29.52 37.56
CA SER A 444 3.26 -29.38 37.64
C SER A 444 3.98 -29.72 36.34
N LYS A 445 5.00 -28.92 36.06
CA LYS A 445 5.92 -28.92 34.91
C LYS A 445 6.76 -30.23 34.71
N MET A 446 6.52 -31.33 35.37
CA MET A 446 7.50 -32.42 35.44
C MET A 446 7.03 -33.84 35.05
N HIS A 447 5.76 -34.08 34.72
CA HIS A 447 5.32 -35.47 34.48
C HIS A 447 5.23 -35.90 33.02
N PHE A 448 5.23 -34.99 32.09
CA PHE A 448 5.22 -35.31 30.64
C PHE A 448 6.51 -36.02 30.15
N TYR A 449 7.64 -35.70 30.77
CA TYR A 449 8.93 -36.33 30.43
C TYR A 449 9.09 -37.77 30.91
N ARG A 450 8.33 -38.20 31.94
CA ARG A 450 8.39 -39.58 32.47
C ARG A 450 7.51 -40.59 31.77
N ALA A 451 6.46 -40.16 31.09
CA ALA A 451 5.57 -41.05 30.35
C ALA A 451 6.13 -41.54 29.01
N CYS A 452 7.11 -40.80 28.44
CA CYS A 452 7.72 -41.11 27.13
C CYS A 452 9.11 -41.71 27.19
N SER A 453 9.65 -42.09 28.37
CA SER A 453 10.93 -42.77 28.45
C SER A 453 10.76 -44.31 28.40
N PRO A 454 11.55 -45.01 27.60
CA PRO A 454 11.41 -46.46 27.39
C PRO A 454 11.72 -47.36 28.60
N SER A 455 12.10 -46.77 29.75
CA SER A 455 12.60 -47.52 30.90
C SER A 455 11.57 -47.74 32.03
N SER A 456 10.30 -47.37 31.85
CA SER A 456 9.25 -47.60 32.89
C SER A 456 8.06 -48.41 32.41
N ALA A 457 8.30 -49.36 31.48
CA ALA A 457 7.32 -50.43 31.24
C ALA A 457 7.47 -51.48 32.32
N SER A 458 6.88 -51.26 33.47
CA SER A 458 6.49 -52.32 34.39
C SER A 458 4.98 -52.18 34.64
N TYR A 459 4.27 -53.10 34.04
CA TYR A 459 2.85 -53.38 34.29
C TYR A 459 2.55 -53.50 35.77
N LYS A 460 1.50 -52.85 36.21
CA LYS A 460 0.52 -53.38 37.19
C LYS A 460 -0.80 -52.68 36.95
N ILE A 461 -1.71 -53.53 36.53
CA ILE A 461 -3.18 -53.60 36.67
C ILE A 461 -3.83 -52.38 37.32
#